data_89780d9c2ad91ab702843fca4fb57ac5
#
_entry.id   89780d9c2ad91ab702843fca4fb57ac5
#
_cell.length_a   1.000
_cell.length_b   1.000
_cell.length_c   1.000
_cell.angle_alpha   90.00
_cell.angle_beta   90.00
_cell.angle_gamma   90.00
#
_symmetry.space_group_name_H-M   'P 1'
#
loop_
_entity.id
_entity.type
_entity.pdbx_description
1 polymer ?
#
loop_
_entity_poly.entity_id
_entity_poly.type
_entity_poly.pdbx_seq_one_letter_code
_entity_poly.pdbx_strand_id
1 'polypeptide(L)'
;KINSELKTLDVNDVNKLAETGKKIRTWIIEQELPSDLEQEVRQSFETMSGGEDIAVAVRSSATAEDLPDASFAGQQETFLNIRGIDNVLIAIKEVFASLYNDRAISYRVHKGFEHEGVALSAAVQRMVRSETGAAGVMFTLDTESGFDQVVFITSSYGLGEMVVQGAVNPDEFYVSKKLLANGKPAIIRRNLGSKHKKMIYGDEGSTTKSVKTVDVEKQDRMQFSLSTEELNSLAKQAMTIEKHYGQAMDIEWAKDGDSGEIFIVQARPETVKSRQDSNVMERYIINTGDAKILCEGRSIGQRIGAGKVRIVSNLNEMDKVQDGDVLVSDMTDPD
;
A
#
# COMPACT_ATOMS: atom_id res chain seq x y z
N LYS A 1 -7.87 -14.17 27.43
CA LYS A 1 -6.75 -13.35 27.90
C LYS A 1 -6.69 -12.04 27.10
N ILE A 2 -6.60 -12.07 25.75
CA ILE A 2 -6.56 -10.86 24.89
C ILE A 2 -7.80 -9.99 25.14
N ASN A 3 -9.00 -10.56 25.05
CA ASN A 3 -10.26 -9.82 25.20
C ASN A 3 -10.41 -9.15 26.58
N SER A 4 -9.85 -9.73 27.65
CA SER A 4 -9.88 -9.08 28.97
C SER A 4 -8.99 -7.84 29.05
N GLU A 5 -7.88 -7.81 28.34
CA GLU A 5 -7.02 -6.62 28.25
C GLU A 5 -7.70 -5.51 27.41
N LEU A 6 -8.28 -5.88 26.25
CA LEU A 6 -8.90 -4.91 25.34
C LEU A 6 -10.18 -4.28 25.90
N LYS A 7 -10.97 -5.02 26.71
CA LYS A 7 -12.21 -4.50 27.33
C LYS A 7 -11.99 -3.32 28.27
N THR A 8 -10.81 -3.23 28.87
CA THR A 8 -10.48 -2.18 29.85
C THR A 8 -9.58 -1.09 29.29
N LEU A 9 -9.23 -1.19 28.00
CA LEU A 9 -8.31 -0.28 27.34
C LEU A 9 -9.03 1.00 26.89
N ASP A 10 -8.51 2.15 27.34
CA ASP A 10 -8.83 3.44 26.75
C ASP A 10 -7.84 3.68 25.59
N VAL A 11 -8.34 3.66 24.36
CA VAL A 11 -7.51 3.85 23.15
C VAL A 11 -7.04 5.29 22.95
N ASN A 12 -7.59 6.26 23.71
CA ASN A 12 -7.12 7.63 23.69
C ASN A 12 -5.88 7.84 24.60
N ASP A 13 -5.61 6.89 25.51
CA ASP A 13 -4.35 6.86 26.26
C ASP A 13 -3.28 6.13 25.44
N VAL A 14 -2.52 6.91 24.66
CA VAL A 14 -1.50 6.39 23.72
C VAL A 14 -0.49 5.47 24.41
N ASN A 15 -0.10 5.78 25.66
CA ASN A 15 0.87 4.96 26.38
C ASN A 15 0.29 3.60 26.76
N LYS A 16 -0.95 3.57 27.29
CA LYS A 16 -1.62 2.30 27.59
C LYS A 16 -1.93 1.49 26.35
N LEU A 17 -2.30 2.16 25.24
CA LEU A 17 -2.50 1.52 23.94
C LEU A 17 -1.23 0.80 23.50
N ALA A 18 -0.09 1.48 23.52
CA ALA A 18 1.20 0.94 23.14
C ALA A 18 1.65 -0.25 24.03
N GLU A 19 1.49 -0.12 25.36
CA GLU A 19 1.82 -1.19 26.30
C GLU A 19 0.93 -2.42 26.09
N THR A 20 -0.39 -2.22 25.95
CA THR A 20 -1.35 -3.31 25.77
C THR A 20 -1.15 -3.99 24.42
N GLY A 21 -0.99 -3.22 23.34
CA GLY A 21 -0.71 -3.75 22.01
C GLY A 21 0.57 -4.59 21.99
N LYS A 22 1.68 -4.04 22.53
CA LYS A 22 2.94 -4.77 22.66
C LYS A 22 2.80 -6.07 23.45
N LYS A 23 2.11 -6.04 24.58
CA LYS A 23 1.86 -7.22 25.43
C LYS A 23 1.11 -8.31 24.68
N ILE A 24 0.08 -7.95 23.92
CA ILE A 24 -0.72 -8.90 23.15
C ILE A 24 0.12 -9.49 21.98
N ARG A 25 0.83 -8.66 21.24
CA ARG A 25 1.72 -9.10 20.16
C ARG A 25 2.77 -10.08 20.66
N THR A 26 3.39 -9.78 21.81
CA THR A 26 4.35 -10.71 22.46
C THR A 26 3.72 -12.07 22.74
N TRP A 27 2.51 -12.12 23.30
CA TRP A 27 1.84 -13.39 23.57
C TRP A 27 1.58 -14.22 22.31
N ILE A 28 1.26 -13.58 21.18
CA ILE A 28 1.02 -14.27 19.90
C ILE A 28 2.34 -14.82 19.35
N ILE A 29 3.40 -14.01 19.36
CA ILE A 29 4.71 -14.40 18.82
C ILE A 29 5.34 -15.55 19.62
N GLU A 30 5.19 -15.54 20.95
CA GLU A 30 5.73 -16.57 21.83
C GLU A 30 4.93 -17.89 21.78
N GLN A 31 3.69 -17.85 21.28
CA GLN A 31 2.88 -19.07 21.17
C GLN A 31 3.37 -19.94 20.01
N GLU A 32 3.47 -21.25 20.24
CA GLU A 32 3.70 -22.21 19.17
C GLU A 32 2.48 -22.30 18.24
N LEU A 33 2.72 -22.47 16.95
CA LEU A 33 1.65 -22.75 16.00
C LEU A 33 1.10 -24.16 16.28
N PRO A 34 -0.20 -24.41 16.02
CA PRO A 34 -0.73 -25.76 16.02
C PRO A 34 0.10 -26.68 15.11
N SER A 35 0.43 -27.86 15.56
CA SER A 35 1.34 -28.78 14.86
C SER A 35 0.88 -29.20 13.47
N ASP A 36 -0.42 -29.33 13.29
CA ASP A 36 -1.06 -29.61 12.00
C ASP A 36 -0.91 -28.43 11.04
N LEU A 37 -1.17 -27.22 11.49
CA LEU A 37 -0.97 -25.99 10.70
C LEU A 37 0.50 -25.81 10.30
N GLU A 38 1.43 -25.98 11.25
CA GLU A 38 2.86 -25.88 10.96
C GLU A 38 3.29 -26.89 9.89
N GLN A 39 2.83 -28.13 10.00
CA GLN A 39 3.15 -29.18 9.03
C GLN A 39 2.60 -28.87 7.65
N GLU A 40 1.36 -28.38 7.54
CA GLU A 40 0.76 -28.01 6.27
C GLU A 40 1.49 -26.82 5.61
N VAL A 41 1.90 -25.82 6.40
CA VAL A 41 2.69 -24.69 5.91
C VAL A 41 4.04 -25.17 5.38
N ARG A 42 4.76 -26.04 6.11
CA ARG A 42 6.04 -26.61 5.67
C ARG A 42 5.90 -27.37 4.34
N GLN A 43 4.89 -28.22 4.23
CA GLN A 43 4.63 -28.99 3.01
C GLN A 43 4.25 -28.09 1.82
N SER A 44 3.42 -27.09 2.04
CA SER A 44 3.01 -26.13 1.00
C SER A 44 4.20 -25.28 0.53
N PHE A 45 5.04 -24.83 1.44
CA PHE A 45 6.25 -24.08 1.11
C PHE A 45 7.25 -24.93 0.30
N GLU A 46 7.47 -26.19 0.69
CA GLU A 46 8.32 -27.12 -0.05
C GLU A 46 7.80 -27.33 -1.49
N THR A 47 6.47 -27.50 -1.64
CA THR A 47 5.85 -27.62 -2.96
C THR A 47 6.03 -26.36 -3.80
N MET A 48 5.88 -25.17 -3.20
CA MET A 48 6.02 -23.88 -3.89
C MET A 48 7.49 -23.60 -4.27
N SER A 49 8.44 -23.96 -3.40
CA SER A 49 9.86 -23.72 -3.62
C SER A 49 10.49 -24.74 -4.56
N GLY A 50 9.95 -25.96 -4.61
CA GLY A 50 10.56 -27.07 -5.34
C GLY A 50 11.95 -27.46 -4.78
N GLY A 51 12.22 -27.17 -3.50
CA GLY A 51 13.50 -27.36 -2.85
C GLY A 51 14.53 -26.23 -3.11
N GLU A 52 14.15 -25.18 -3.81
CA GLU A 52 15.00 -24.00 -4.03
C GLU A 52 14.87 -22.99 -2.89
N ASP A 53 15.91 -22.20 -2.64
CA ASP A 53 15.85 -21.06 -1.73
C ASP A 53 15.19 -19.87 -2.41
N ILE A 54 13.88 -19.76 -2.26
CA ILE A 54 13.09 -18.67 -2.82
C ILE A 54 12.81 -17.56 -1.81
N ALA A 55 12.71 -16.32 -2.29
CA ALA A 55 12.20 -15.20 -1.53
C ALA A 55 10.67 -15.16 -1.61
N VAL A 56 10.01 -14.92 -0.46
CA VAL A 56 8.56 -14.78 -0.40
C VAL A 56 8.16 -13.49 0.32
N ALA A 57 6.96 -13.00 0.01
CA ALA A 57 6.24 -12.03 0.82
C ALA A 57 5.27 -12.78 1.74
N VAL A 58 5.23 -12.42 3.02
CA VAL A 58 4.21 -12.90 3.96
C VAL A 58 3.28 -11.73 4.26
N ARG A 59 2.04 -11.83 3.80
CA ARG A 59 1.07 -10.73 3.75
C ARG A 59 -0.16 -11.04 4.57
N SER A 60 -0.71 -10.01 5.22
CA SER A 60 -2.03 -10.10 5.84
C SER A 60 -3.16 -10.09 4.80
N SER A 61 -4.27 -10.72 5.16
CA SER A 61 -5.56 -10.56 4.50
C SER A 61 -6.65 -10.65 5.57
N ALA A 62 -7.31 -9.55 5.84
CA ALA A 62 -8.30 -9.42 6.91
C ALA A 62 -9.72 -9.53 6.39
N THR A 63 -10.62 -10.10 7.19
CA THR A 63 -12.06 -10.20 6.85
C THR A 63 -12.74 -8.83 6.74
N ALA A 64 -12.13 -7.79 7.30
CA ALA A 64 -12.64 -6.41 7.32
C ALA A 64 -11.82 -5.45 6.45
N GLU A 65 -10.91 -5.94 5.58
CA GLU A 65 -9.95 -5.10 4.87
C GLU A 65 -10.60 -4.12 3.89
N ASP A 66 -11.60 -4.56 3.13
CA ASP A 66 -12.28 -3.78 2.08
C ASP A 66 -13.78 -3.67 2.31
N LEU A 67 -14.20 -3.27 3.50
CA LEU A 67 -15.63 -3.07 3.78
C LEU A 67 -16.14 -1.77 3.12
N PRO A 68 -17.43 -1.71 2.75
CA PRO A 68 -18.03 -0.53 2.14
C PRO A 68 -17.85 0.76 2.92
N ASP A 69 -17.89 0.72 4.24
CA ASP A 69 -17.87 1.89 5.12
C ASP A 69 -16.58 2.03 5.94
N ALA A 70 -15.65 1.08 5.79
CA ALA A 70 -14.39 1.09 6.51
C ALA A 70 -13.31 0.32 5.74
N SER A 71 -12.12 0.88 5.61
CA SER A 71 -10.96 0.21 5.01
C SER A 71 -9.88 0.03 6.06
N PHE A 72 -9.41 -1.20 6.22
CA PHE A 72 -8.26 -1.54 7.05
C PHE A 72 -6.95 -1.56 6.26
N ALA A 73 -6.95 -1.01 5.05
CA ALA A 73 -5.75 -0.93 4.23
C ALA A 73 -4.61 -0.23 4.99
N GLY A 74 -3.42 -0.83 4.97
CA GLY A 74 -2.24 -0.31 5.66
C GLY A 74 -2.23 -0.46 7.18
N GLN A 75 -3.23 -1.13 7.77
CA GLN A 75 -3.28 -1.33 9.23
C GLN A 75 -2.45 -2.53 9.71
N GLN A 76 -2.19 -3.51 8.86
CA GLN A 76 -1.42 -4.70 9.16
C GLN A 76 -0.07 -4.68 8.45
N GLU A 77 0.80 -5.63 8.86
CA GLU A 77 2.15 -5.74 8.34
C GLU A 77 2.25 -6.66 7.12
N THR A 78 3.23 -6.35 6.26
CA THR A 78 3.70 -7.21 5.17
C THR A 78 5.20 -7.38 5.31
N PHE A 79 5.67 -8.62 5.29
CA PHE A 79 7.09 -8.95 5.37
C PHE A 79 7.60 -9.39 4.01
N LEU A 80 8.58 -8.67 3.49
CA LEU A 80 9.15 -8.88 2.15
C LEU A 80 10.49 -9.60 2.22
N ASN A 81 10.85 -10.32 1.15
CA ASN A 81 12.12 -11.03 1.02
C ASN A 81 12.42 -11.99 2.18
N ILE A 82 11.39 -12.70 2.64
CA ILE A 82 11.56 -13.75 3.66
C ILE A 82 12.07 -15.01 2.98
N ARG A 83 13.12 -15.62 3.53
CA ARG A 83 13.75 -16.84 3.02
C ARG A 83 13.82 -17.92 4.08
N GLY A 84 13.64 -19.16 3.65
CA GLY A 84 13.64 -20.32 4.51
C GLY A 84 12.36 -20.50 5.33
N ILE A 85 11.92 -21.76 5.47
CA ILE A 85 10.64 -22.10 6.07
C ILE A 85 10.49 -21.64 7.53
N ASP A 86 11.57 -21.70 8.32
CA ASP A 86 11.48 -21.28 9.73
C ASP A 86 11.26 -19.77 9.86
N ASN A 87 11.85 -18.95 8.98
CA ASN A 87 11.58 -17.52 8.91
C ASN A 87 10.15 -17.22 8.42
N VAL A 88 9.63 -18.04 7.50
CA VAL A 88 8.22 -17.92 7.04
C VAL A 88 7.26 -18.19 8.20
N LEU A 89 7.51 -19.21 9.03
CA LEU A 89 6.67 -19.49 10.22
C LEU A 89 6.72 -18.35 11.24
N ILE A 90 7.89 -17.73 11.44
CA ILE A 90 8.02 -16.53 12.28
C ILE A 90 7.21 -15.38 11.70
N ALA A 91 7.37 -15.09 10.41
CA ALA A 91 6.65 -14.01 9.74
C ALA A 91 5.12 -14.21 9.76
N ILE A 92 4.63 -15.45 9.64
CA ILE A 92 3.20 -15.76 9.80
C ILE A 92 2.70 -15.36 11.20
N LYS A 93 3.44 -15.65 12.25
CA LYS A 93 3.08 -15.24 13.63
C LYS A 93 3.12 -13.72 13.78
N GLU A 94 4.09 -13.06 13.18
CA GLU A 94 4.19 -11.58 13.17
C GLU A 94 3.02 -10.95 12.41
N VAL A 95 2.58 -11.53 11.28
CA VAL A 95 1.35 -11.11 10.58
C VAL A 95 0.14 -11.24 11.50
N PHE A 96 -0.05 -12.37 12.18
CA PHE A 96 -1.15 -12.51 13.14
C PHE A 96 -1.07 -11.51 14.29
N ALA A 97 0.14 -11.25 14.78
CA ALA A 97 0.36 -10.25 15.83
C ALA A 97 0.01 -8.82 15.36
N SER A 98 0.21 -8.50 14.07
CA SER A 98 -0.08 -7.18 13.52
C SER A 98 -1.55 -6.76 13.63
N LEU A 99 -2.48 -7.70 13.79
CA LEU A 99 -3.88 -7.41 14.12
C LEU A 99 -4.02 -6.58 15.41
N TYR A 100 -3.00 -6.62 16.27
CA TYR A 100 -2.94 -5.90 17.54
C TYR A 100 -1.85 -4.83 17.53
N ASN A 101 -1.51 -4.28 16.37
CA ASN A 101 -0.81 -3.01 16.26
C ASN A 101 -1.68 -1.90 16.84
N ASP A 102 -1.05 -0.90 17.41
CA ASP A 102 -1.73 0.20 18.13
C ASP A 102 -2.76 0.88 17.23
N ARG A 103 -2.38 1.20 15.98
CA ARG A 103 -3.27 1.74 14.94
C ARG A 103 -4.45 0.82 14.63
N ALA A 104 -4.22 -0.50 14.54
CA ALA A 104 -5.28 -1.46 14.23
C ALA A 104 -6.28 -1.63 15.38
N ILE A 105 -5.82 -1.57 16.64
CA ILE A 105 -6.69 -1.57 17.83
C ILE A 105 -7.52 -0.29 17.87
N SER A 106 -6.88 0.86 17.77
CA SER A 106 -7.52 2.19 17.80
C SER A 106 -8.55 2.33 16.68
N TYR A 107 -8.21 1.93 15.46
CA TYR A 107 -9.11 2.00 14.32
C TYR A 107 -10.38 1.16 14.53
N ARG A 108 -10.26 -0.09 15.03
CA ARG A 108 -11.43 -0.92 15.33
C ARG A 108 -12.36 -0.26 16.32
N VAL A 109 -11.83 0.29 17.40
CA VAL A 109 -12.64 0.98 18.42
C VAL A 109 -13.35 2.21 17.84
N HIS A 110 -12.64 3.07 17.12
CA HIS A 110 -13.22 4.28 16.53
C HIS A 110 -14.28 3.98 15.45
N LYS A 111 -14.16 2.85 14.77
CA LYS A 111 -15.14 2.40 13.78
C LYS A 111 -16.27 1.53 14.36
N GLY A 112 -16.23 1.24 15.67
CA GLY A 112 -17.25 0.43 16.33
C GLY A 112 -17.18 -1.07 16.01
N PHE A 113 -16.03 -1.57 15.57
CA PHE A 113 -15.84 -3.01 15.34
C PHE A 113 -15.50 -3.74 16.63
N GLU A 114 -16.19 -4.84 16.87
CA GLU A 114 -15.82 -5.79 17.92
C GLU A 114 -14.49 -6.45 17.57
N HIS A 115 -13.55 -6.51 18.53
CA HIS A 115 -12.23 -7.10 18.32
C HIS A 115 -12.27 -8.58 17.92
N GLU A 116 -13.29 -9.31 18.40
CA GLU A 116 -13.51 -10.73 18.09
C GLU A 116 -14.08 -10.96 16.69
N GLY A 117 -14.69 -9.95 16.07
CA GLY A 117 -15.32 -10.05 14.76
C GLY A 117 -14.34 -9.93 13.59
N VAL A 118 -13.10 -9.51 13.84
CA VAL A 118 -12.08 -9.35 12.80
C VAL A 118 -11.09 -10.50 12.84
N ALA A 119 -11.08 -11.28 11.76
CA ALA A 119 -10.13 -12.37 11.55
C ALA A 119 -9.08 -11.98 10.50
N LEU A 120 -7.89 -12.57 10.64
CA LEU A 120 -6.75 -12.34 9.76
C LEU A 120 -6.20 -13.68 9.26
N SER A 121 -5.93 -13.77 7.98
CA SER A 121 -5.12 -14.83 7.39
C SER A 121 -3.74 -14.30 6.98
N ALA A 122 -2.77 -15.19 6.89
CA ALA A 122 -1.46 -14.90 6.35
C ALA A 122 -1.30 -15.58 4.99
N ALA A 123 -1.02 -14.82 3.94
CA ALA A 123 -0.73 -15.32 2.61
C ALA A 123 0.79 -15.34 2.39
N VAL A 124 1.32 -16.47 1.94
CA VAL A 124 2.73 -16.61 1.53
C VAL A 124 2.79 -16.59 0.02
N GLN A 125 3.43 -15.58 -0.54
CA GLN A 125 3.48 -15.34 -1.98
C GLN A 125 4.93 -15.27 -2.45
N ARG A 126 5.28 -15.97 -3.54
CA ARG A 126 6.61 -15.86 -4.15
C ARG A 126 6.87 -14.42 -4.57
N MET A 127 8.05 -13.88 -4.22
CA MET A 127 8.47 -12.54 -4.61
C MET A 127 8.76 -12.48 -6.11
N VAL A 128 8.29 -11.39 -6.76
CA VAL A 128 8.74 -10.98 -8.08
C VAL A 128 10.04 -10.21 -7.91
N ARG A 129 11.04 -10.47 -8.77
CA ARG A 129 12.37 -9.84 -8.71
C ARG A 129 12.32 -8.37 -9.17
N SER A 130 11.40 -7.60 -8.61
CA SER A 130 11.24 -6.18 -8.96
C SER A 130 12.31 -5.27 -8.35
N GLU A 131 13.10 -5.76 -7.41
CA GLU A 131 14.26 -5.02 -6.90
C GLU A 131 15.31 -4.72 -7.98
N THR A 132 15.35 -5.55 -9.03
CA THR A 132 16.14 -5.32 -10.27
C THR A 132 15.31 -4.75 -11.42
N GLY A 133 13.99 -4.65 -11.25
CA GLY A 133 13.02 -4.19 -12.22
C GLY A 133 12.28 -2.94 -11.78
N ALA A 134 10.95 -3.01 -11.85
CA ALA A 134 10.04 -1.94 -11.48
C ALA A 134 8.76 -2.49 -10.85
N ALA A 135 8.08 -1.67 -10.07
CA ALA A 135 6.78 -2.00 -9.50
C ALA A 135 5.91 -0.75 -9.37
N GLY A 136 4.63 -0.94 -9.13
CA GLY A 136 3.72 0.17 -8.96
C GLY A 136 2.29 -0.25 -8.71
N VAL A 137 1.40 0.72 -8.77
CA VAL A 137 -0.04 0.52 -8.68
C VAL A 137 -0.72 1.02 -9.94
N MET A 138 -1.86 0.46 -10.25
CA MET A 138 -2.70 0.94 -11.34
C MET A 138 -4.16 0.91 -10.93
N PHE A 139 -4.90 1.90 -11.41
CA PHE A 139 -6.33 2.05 -11.16
C PHE A 139 -7.08 2.00 -12.49
N THR A 140 -8.24 1.38 -12.49
CA THR A 140 -9.09 1.34 -13.69
C THR A 140 -9.96 2.60 -13.86
N LEU A 141 -9.61 3.65 -13.14
CA LEU A 141 -10.15 5.01 -13.31
C LEU A 141 -9.06 6.04 -12.95
N ASP A 142 -9.32 7.31 -13.24
CA ASP A 142 -8.52 8.41 -12.71
C ASP A 142 -8.89 8.67 -11.24
N THR A 143 -7.95 8.50 -10.34
CA THR A 143 -8.15 8.61 -8.89
C THR A 143 -8.49 10.03 -8.42
N GLU A 144 -8.24 11.06 -9.23
CA GLU A 144 -8.56 12.44 -8.90
C GLU A 144 -9.99 12.83 -9.32
N SER A 145 -10.35 12.52 -10.57
CA SER A 145 -11.65 12.93 -11.15
C SER A 145 -12.72 11.85 -11.10
N GLY A 146 -12.34 10.57 -10.91
CA GLY A 146 -13.25 9.43 -11.05
C GLY A 146 -13.54 9.05 -12.50
N PHE A 147 -12.82 9.64 -13.50
CA PHE A 147 -13.03 9.32 -14.91
C PHE A 147 -12.65 7.90 -15.24
N ASP A 148 -13.61 7.09 -15.64
CA ASP A 148 -13.53 5.64 -15.78
C ASP A 148 -13.05 5.13 -17.16
N GLN A 149 -12.79 6.04 -18.13
CA GLN A 149 -12.36 5.64 -19.48
C GLN A 149 -10.84 5.58 -19.65
N VAL A 150 -10.11 5.59 -18.54
CA VAL A 150 -8.64 5.47 -18.50
C VAL A 150 -8.21 4.38 -17.52
N VAL A 151 -7.03 3.83 -17.76
CA VAL A 151 -6.23 3.14 -16.74
C VAL A 151 -5.13 4.11 -16.34
N PHE A 152 -5.10 4.45 -15.05
CA PHE A 152 -4.04 5.25 -14.45
C PHE A 152 -2.98 4.31 -13.87
N ILE A 153 -1.73 4.44 -14.30
CA ILE A 153 -0.61 3.56 -13.91
C ILE A 153 0.47 4.41 -13.29
N THR A 154 0.94 4.03 -12.11
CA THR A 154 2.17 4.56 -11.50
C THR A 154 3.26 3.52 -11.54
N SER A 155 4.52 3.96 -11.62
CA SER A 155 5.68 3.08 -11.73
C SER A 155 6.94 3.68 -11.11
N SER A 156 7.67 2.89 -10.36
CA SER A 156 9.01 3.24 -9.87
C SER A 156 9.93 2.02 -9.92
N TYR A 157 11.24 2.27 -9.84
CA TYR A 157 12.23 1.19 -9.73
C TYR A 157 12.17 0.53 -8.35
N GLY A 158 12.49 -0.76 -8.29
CA GLY A 158 12.56 -1.52 -7.06
C GLY A 158 11.22 -2.12 -6.61
N LEU A 159 11.18 -2.50 -5.34
CA LEU A 159 9.99 -3.09 -4.71
C LEU A 159 8.86 -2.07 -4.61
N GLY A 160 7.62 -2.54 -4.78
CA GLY A 160 6.41 -1.71 -4.82
C GLY A 160 6.08 -0.96 -3.53
N GLU A 161 6.62 -1.37 -2.40
CA GLU A 161 6.40 -0.79 -1.07
C GLU A 161 6.57 0.74 -1.06
N MET A 162 7.63 1.26 -1.72
CA MET A 162 7.89 2.69 -1.80
C MET A 162 6.80 3.49 -2.53
N VAL A 163 6.13 2.86 -3.51
CA VAL A 163 5.01 3.48 -4.25
C VAL A 163 3.74 3.44 -3.41
N VAL A 164 3.45 2.29 -2.78
CA VAL A 164 2.27 2.09 -1.94
C VAL A 164 2.28 3.02 -0.72
N GLN A 165 3.43 3.21 -0.09
CA GLN A 165 3.60 4.13 1.04
C GLN A 165 3.69 5.61 0.62
N GLY A 166 3.73 5.94 -0.68
CA GLY A 166 3.92 7.31 -1.13
C GLY A 166 5.32 7.88 -0.86
N ALA A 167 6.29 7.03 -0.54
CA ALA A 167 7.66 7.41 -0.17
C ALA A 167 8.53 7.77 -1.39
N VAL A 168 8.03 7.62 -2.59
CA VAL A 168 8.69 7.97 -3.85
C VAL A 168 7.72 8.71 -4.77
N ASN A 169 8.23 9.65 -5.56
CA ASN A 169 7.45 10.29 -6.63
C ASN A 169 7.63 9.46 -7.92
N PRO A 170 6.63 8.63 -8.30
CA PRO A 170 6.71 7.67 -9.40
C PRO A 170 6.48 8.33 -10.75
N ASP A 171 6.79 7.61 -11.83
CA ASP A 171 6.26 7.89 -13.15
C ASP A 171 4.74 7.68 -13.16
N GLU A 172 4.02 8.48 -13.95
CA GLU A 172 2.57 8.37 -14.08
C GLU A 172 2.17 8.30 -15.55
N PHE A 173 1.22 7.43 -15.83
CA PHE A 173 0.74 7.19 -17.18
C PHE A 173 -0.78 7.10 -17.20
N TYR A 174 -1.37 7.69 -18.23
CA TYR A 174 -2.80 7.57 -18.50
C TYR A 174 -3.01 6.86 -19.82
N VAL A 175 -3.67 5.71 -19.78
CA VAL A 175 -3.93 4.87 -20.94
C VAL A 175 -5.43 4.85 -21.22
N SER A 176 -5.84 5.29 -22.42
CA SER A 176 -7.25 5.28 -22.81
C SER A 176 -7.73 3.87 -23.09
N LYS A 177 -8.72 3.39 -22.37
CA LYS A 177 -9.35 2.07 -22.55
C LYS A 177 -9.92 1.91 -23.97
N LYS A 178 -10.62 2.96 -24.45
CA LYS A 178 -11.26 2.97 -25.78
C LYS A 178 -10.24 2.89 -26.92
N LEU A 179 -9.14 3.65 -26.85
CA LEU A 179 -8.10 3.62 -27.88
C LEU A 179 -7.38 2.27 -27.87
N LEU A 180 -7.06 1.74 -26.69
CA LEU A 180 -6.40 0.46 -26.52
C LEU A 180 -7.23 -0.71 -27.08
N ALA A 181 -8.53 -0.74 -26.78
CA ALA A 181 -9.45 -1.74 -27.30
C ALA A 181 -9.57 -1.73 -28.84
N ASN A 182 -9.34 -0.55 -29.45
CA ASN A 182 -9.37 -0.39 -30.92
C ASN A 182 -7.99 -0.53 -31.59
N GLY A 183 -6.97 -0.97 -30.86
CA GLY A 183 -5.60 -1.17 -31.39
C GLY A 183 -4.91 0.13 -31.80
N LYS A 184 -5.33 1.28 -31.26
CA LYS A 184 -4.75 2.60 -31.53
C LYS A 184 -3.73 3.00 -30.48
N PRO A 185 -2.83 3.96 -30.76
CA PRO A 185 -1.97 4.55 -29.72
C PRO A 185 -2.83 5.05 -28.55
N ALA A 186 -2.68 4.43 -27.39
CA ALA A 186 -3.61 4.56 -26.27
C ALA A 186 -3.07 5.40 -25.11
N ILE A 187 -1.75 5.62 -25.02
CA ILE A 187 -1.15 6.43 -23.96
C ILE A 187 -1.38 7.89 -24.25
N ILE A 188 -2.23 8.53 -23.44
CA ILE A 188 -2.66 9.92 -23.65
C ILE A 188 -1.88 10.94 -22.79
N ARG A 189 -1.22 10.47 -21.72
CA ARG A 189 -0.40 11.31 -20.85
C ARG A 189 0.72 10.49 -20.21
N ARG A 190 1.89 11.13 -20.06
CA ARG A 190 3.05 10.61 -19.33
C ARG A 190 3.66 11.71 -18.50
N ASN A 191 3.92 11.46 -17.24
CA ASN A 191 4.64 12.34 -16.33
C ASN A 191 5.85 11.60 -15.78
N LEU A 192 7.03 12.17 -15.94
CA LEU A 192 8.26 11.60 -15.40
C LEU A 192 8.35 11.93 -13.90
N GLY A 193 8.43 10.90 -13.07
CA GLY A 193 8.65 11.02 -11.64
C GLY A 193 10.11 11.30 -11.30
N SER A 194 10.35 11.84 -10.13
CA SER A 194 11.73 12.07 -9.66
C SER A 194 12.46 10.80 -9.26
N LYS A 195 11.76 9.78 -8.81
CA LYS A 195 12.24 8.42 -8.47
C LYS A 195 13.59 8.40 -7.74
N HIS A 196 13.76 9.26 -6.72
CA HIS A 196 15.04 9.45 -6.05
C HIS A 196 15.57 8.20 -5.36
N LYS A 197 14.67 7.39 -4.82
CA LYS A 197 14.98 6.21 -4.04
C LYS A 197 14.26 4.98 -4.58
N LYS A 198 14.83 3.80 -4.33
CA LYS A 198 14.21 2.51 -4.55
C LYS A 198 14.48 1.58 -3.38
N MET A 199 13.58 0.65 -3.14
CA MET A 199 13.76 -0.42 -2.18
C MET A 199 14.25 -1.68 -2.91
N ILE A 200 15.28 -2.30 -2.36
CA ILE A 200 15.87 -3.54 -2.88
C ILE A 200 16.00 -4.56 -1.76
N TYR A 201 16.33 -5.79 -2.10
CA TYR A 201 16.64 -6.80 -1.09
C TYR A 201 17.82 -6.36 -0.22
N GLY A 202 17.69 -6.60 1.06
CA GLY A 202 18.74 -6.42 2.05
C GLY A 202 19.72 -7.58 2.06
N ASP A 203 20.61 -7.58 3.04
CA ASP A 203 21.59 -8.65 3.22
C ASP A 203 20.88 -9.93 3.71
N GLU A 204 21.33 -11.08 3.22
CA GLU A 204 20.74 -12.38 3.54
C GLU A 204 20.87 -12.69 5.04
N GLY A 205 19.83 -13.29 5.61
CA GLY A 205 19.81 -13.84 6.97
C GLY A 205 19.19 -12.99 8.08
N SER A 206 18.58 -11.84 7.76
CA SER A 206 17.88 -11.02 8.75
C SER A 206 16.37 -10.91 8.47
N THR A 207 15.53 -11.41 9.38
CA THR A 207 14.06 -11.23 9.29
C THR A 207 13.64 -9.77 9.44
N THR A 208 14.44 -8.97 10.14
CA THR A 208 14.13 -7.56 10.44
C THR A 208 14.79 -6.56 9.47
N LYS A 209 15.72 -6.99 8.62
CA LYS A 209 16.45 -6.17 7.63
C LYS A 209 16.49 -6.84 6.27
N SER A 210 15.40 -7.47 5.89
CA SER A 210 15.25 -8.20 4.63
C SER A 210 15.22 -7.29 3.39
N VAL A 211 15.00 -5.99 3.57
CA VAL A 211 14.99 -4.97 2.52
C VAL A 211 15.79 -3.73 2.95
N LYS A 212 16.27 -2.98 1.97
CA LYS A 212 16.97 -1.70 2.20
C LYS A 212 16.62 -0.68 1.12
N THR A 213 16.63 0.59 1.50
CA THR A 213 16.41 1.70 0.59
C THR A 213 17.75 2.23 0.07
N VAL A 214 17.86 2.41 -1.24
CA VAL A 214 19.04 2.97 -1.91
C VAL A 214 18.64 4.08 -2.87
N ASP A 215 19.59 4.95 -3.21
CA ASP A 215 19.37 5.98 -4.23
C ASP A 215 19.31 5.35 -5.62
N VAL A 216 18.47 5.94 -6.48
CA VAL A 216 18.40 5.58 -7.91
C VAL A 216 19.41 6.43 -8.67
N GLU A 217 20.18 5.82 -9.56
CA GLU A 217 21.16 6.50 -10.40
C GLU A 217 20.50 7.62 -11.22
N LYS A 218 21.22 8.74 -11.38
CA LYS A 218 20.68 9.93 -12.06
C LYS A 218 20.22 9.61 -13.49
N GLN A 219 20.92 8.73 -14.19
CA GLN A 219 20.58 8.33 -15.55
C GLN A 219 19.21 7.63 -15.60
N ASP A 220 18.94 6.72 -14.66
CA ASP A 220 17.68 5.96 -14.59
C ASP A 220 16.51 6.86 -14.21
N ARG A 221 16.74 7.84 -13.31
CA ARG A 221 15.71 8.81 -12.94
C ARG A 221 15.22 9.67 -14.08
N MET A 222 16.05 9.88 -15.09
CA MET A 222 15.75 10.69 -16.28
C MET A 222 15.01 9.90 -17.38
N GLN A 223 14.69 8.64 -17.13
CA GLN A 223 13.99 7.75 -18.06
C GLN A 223 12.70 7.24 -17.41
N PHE A 224 11.72 6.89 -18.25
CA PHE A 224 10.55 6.16 -17.77
C PHE A 224 10.94 4.73 -17.41
N SER A 225 10.37 4.24 -16.29
CA SER A 225 10.61 2.88 -15.80
C SER A 225 9.87 1.80 -16.58
N LEU A 226 8.94 2.18 -17.45
CA LEU A 226 8.16 1.29 -18.31
C LEU A 226 8.20 1.71 -19.77
N SER A 227 8.23 0.74 -20.68
CA SER A 227 8.07 0.91 -22.12
C SER A 227 6.59 1.09 -22.53
N THR A 228 6.37 1.46 -23.78
CA THR A 228 5.02 1.57 -24.35
C THR A 228 4.29 0.23 -24.38
N GLU A 229 5.00 -0.84 -24.70
CA GLU A 229 4.51 -2.21 -24.80
C GLU A 229 4.06 -2.72 -23.42
N GLU A 230 4.88 -2.48 -22.40
CA GLU A 230 4.58 -2.84 -21.01
C GLU A 230 3.35 -2.09 -20.47
N LEU A 231 3.24 -0.78 -20.73
CA LEU A 231 2.07 0.02 -20.37
C LEU A 231 0.79 -0.50 -21.01
N ASN A 232 0.85 -0.85 -22.31
CA ASN A 232 -0.30 -1.42 -23.00
C ASN A 232 -0.66 -2.82 -22.46
N SER A 233 0.32 -3.63 -22.07
CA SER A 233 0.10 -4.94 -21.45
C SER A 233 -0.57 -4.78 -20.09
N LEU A 234 -0.07 -3.93 -19.21
CA LEU A 234 -0.65 -3.62 -17.90
C LEU A 234 -2.10 -3.13 -18.04
N ALA A 235 -2.34 -2.17 -18.94
CA ALA A 235 -3.68 -1.62 -19.13
C ALA A 235 -4.66 -2.69 -19.65
N LYS A 236 -4.25 -3.64 -20.50
CA LYS A 236 -5.09 -4.76 -20.93
C LYS A 236 -5.41 -5.69 -19.77
N GLN A 237 -4.44 -5.99 -18.90
CA GLN A 237 -4.66 -6.81 -17.71
C GLN A 237 -5.63 -6.11 -16.75
N ALA A 238 -5.46 -4.80 -16.50
CA ALA A 238 -6.36 -4.01 -15.67
C ALA A 238 -7.81 -4.04 -16.20
N MET A 239 -8.00 -3.84 -17.51
CA MET A 239 -9.33 -3.92 -18.13
C MET A 239 -9.94 -5.33 -18.02
N THR A 240 -9.14 -6.38 -18.06
CA THR A 240 -9.59 -7.76 -17.89
C THR A 240 -10.07 -8.01 -16.47
N ILE A 241 -9.30 -7.52 -15.47
CA ILE A 241 -9.62 -7.62 -14.05
C ILE A 241 -10.90 -6.81 -13.75
N GLU A 242 -10.98 -5.56 -14.20
CA GLU A 242 -12.17 -4.72 -14.04
C GLU A 242 -13.43 -5.39 -14.62
N LYS A 243 -13.32 -5.96 -15.82
CA LYS A 243 -14.42 -6.68 -16.45
C LYS A 243 -14.84 -7.92 -15.65
N HIS A 244 -13.88 -8.62 -15.05
CA HIS A 244 -14.15 -9.82 -14.24
C HIS A 244 -14.93 -9.46 -12.97
N TYR A 245 -14.50 -8.41 -12.26
CA TYR A 245 -15.14 -7.99 -11.01
C TYR A 245 -16.34 -7.07 -11.21
N GLY A 246 -16.51 -6.47 -12.40
CA GLY A 246 -17.63 -5.60 -12.75
C GLY A 246 -17.63 -4.25 -12.05
N GLN A 247 -16.47 -3.81 -11.55
CA GLN A 247 -16.29 -2.54 -10.83
C GLN A 247 -14.87 -2.01 -11.00
N ALA A 248 -14.66 -0.73 -10.64
CA ALA A 248 -13.35 -0.11 -10.67
C ALA A 248 -12.40 -0.81 -9.68
N MET A 249 -11.14 -0.96 -10.08
CA MET A 249 -10.13 -1.75 -9.36
C MET A 249 -8.88 -0.93 -9.07
N ASP A 250 -8.31 -1.21 -7.90
CA ASP A 250 -6.97 -0.84 -7.43
C ASP A 250 -6.09 -2.09 -7.52
N ILE A 251 -4.99 -2.02 -8.25
CA ILE A 251 -4.21 -3.19 -8.66
C ILE A 251 -2.73 -2.91 -8.43
N GLU A 252 -2.08 -3.75 -7.63
CA GLU A 252 -0.62 -3.77 -7.49
C GLU A 252 0.01 -4.68 -8.55
N TRP A 253 1.10 -4.26 -9.13
CA TRP A 253 1.84 -5.00 -10.13
C TRP A 253 3.35 -4.90 -9.89
N ALA A 254 4.10 -5.89 -10.40
CA ALA A 254 5.55 -5.93 -10.34
C ALA A 254 6.14 -6.51 -11.62
N LYS A 255 7.22 -5.91 -12.11
CA LYS A 255 8.02 -6.38 -13.23
C LYS A 255 9.28 -7.06 -12.70
N ASP A 256 9.48 -8.28 -13.08
CA ASP A 256 10.71 -9.02 -12.83
C ASP A 256 11.84 -8.47 -13.71
N GLY A 257 12.93 -8.01 -13.07
CA GLY A 257 14.04 -7.40 -13.79
C GLY A 257 14.92 -8.41 -14.52
N ASP A 258 14.88 -9.70 -14.15
CA ASP A 258 15.67 -10.75 -14.76
C ASP A 258 14.98 -11.33 -15.99
N SER A 259 13.67 -11.64 -15.90
CA SER A 259 12.88 -12.17 -17.01
C SER A 259 12.21 -11.10 -17.87
N GLY A 260 11.97 -9.91 -17.32
CA GLY A 260 11.17 -8.86 -17.95
C GLY A 260 9.66 -9.09 -17.87
N GLU A 261 9.20 -10.18 -17.27
CA GLU A 261 7.78 -10.50 -17.13
C GLU A 261 7.09 -9.59 -16.10
N ILE A 262 5.83 -9.28 -16.36
CA ILE A 262 5.01 -8.45 -15.46
C ILE A 262 3.94 -9.33 -14.80
N PHE A 263 3.83 -9.20 -13.48
CA PHE A 263 2.92 -9.95 -12.64
C PHE A 263 1.94 -9.02 -11.93
N ILE A 264 0.69 -9.45 -11.82
CA ILE A 264 -0.28 -8.85 -10.91
C ILE A 264 -0.04 -9.48 -9.53
N VAL A 265 0.16 -8.64 -8.52
CA VAL A 265 0.47 -9.12 -7.16
C VAL A 265 -0.68 -8.93 -6.18
N GLN A 266 -1.59 -7.99 -6.45
CA GLN A 266 -2.83 -7.81 -5.71
C GLN A 266 -3.86 -7.09 -6.58
N ALA A 267 -5.14 -7.37 -6.39
CA ALA A 267 -6.25 -6.62 -6.97
C ALA A 267 -7.37 -6.50 -5.94
N ARG A 268 -7.89 -5.28 -5.76
CA ARG A 268 -9.01 -4.99 -4.84
C ARG A 268 -9.95 -3.96 -5.46
N PRO A 269 -11.21 -3.89 -5.01
CA PRO A 269 -12.13 -2.84 -5.44
C PRO A 269 -11.59 -1.45 -5.10
N GLU A 270 -11.71 -0.51 -6.05
CA GLU A 270 -11.51 0.90 -5.76
C GLU A 270 -12.74 1.43 -5.00
N THR A 271 -12.55 1.97 -3.80
CA THR A 271 -13.65 2.30 -2.89
C THR A 271 -13.82 3.79 -2.62
N VAL A 272 -12.93 4.65 -3.11
CA VAL A 272 -12.93 6.09 -2.81
C VAL A 272 -13.73 6.86 -3.85
N LYS A 273 -13.37 6.72 -5.13
CA LYS A 273 -13.97 7.51 -6.22
C LYS A 273 -15.16 6.82 -6.89
N SER A 274 -15.17 5.51 -6.93
CA SER A 274 -16.30 4.74 -7.49
C SER A 274 -17.65 5.00 -6.79
N ARG A 275 -17.62 5.57 -5.59
CA ARG A 275 -18.83 5.89 -4.78
C ARG A 275 -19.29 7.36 -4.90
N GLN A 276 -18.52 8.23 -5.51
CA GLN A 276 -18.91 9.62 -5.69
C GLN A 276 -19.97 9.75 -6.80
N ASP A 277 -20.98 10.59 -6.54
CA ASP A 277 -22.03 10.84 -7.53
C ASP A 277 -21.39 11.48 -8.78
N SER A 278 -21.31 10.70 -9.87
CA SER A 278 -20.68 11.12 -11.13
C SER A 278 -21.40 12.27 -11.84
N ASN A 279 -22.58 12.68 -11.35
CA ASN A 279 -23.39 13.72 -11.94
C ASN A 279 -23.08 15.11 -11.38
N VAL A 280 -22.22 15.23 -10.37
CA VAL A 280 -21.86 16.53 -9.74
C VAL A 280 -20.39 16.81 -9.99
N MET A 281 -20.10 17.91 -10.71
CA MET A 281 -18.75 18.44 -10.87
C MET A 281 -18.61 19.71 -10.00
N GLU A 282 -17.80 19.63 -8.96
CA GLU A 282 -17.43 20.80 -8.16
C GLU A 282 -16.17 21.45 -8.71
N ARG A 283 -16.24 22.74 -8.97
CA ARG A 283 -15.08 23.54 -9.41
C ARG A 283 -14.82 24.64 -8.40
N TYR A 284 -13.69 24.61 -7.77
CA TYR A 284 -13.23 25.68 -6.88
C TYR A 284 -12.46 26.72 -7.67
N ILE A 285 -12.78 27.99 -7.46
CA ILE A 285 -12.09 29.14 -8.06
C ILE A 285 -11.50 29.95 -6.91
N ILE A 286 -10.17 30.05 -6.87
CA ILE A 286 -9.46 30.89 -5.90
C ILE A 286 -9.31 32.29 -6.53
N ASN A 287 -9.82 33.30 -5.84
CA ASN A 287 -9.52 34.70 -6.17
C ASN A 287 -8.30 35.12 -5.33
N THR A 288 -7.11 35.03 -5.92
CA THR A 288 -5.86 35.34 -5.22
C THR A 288 -5.62 36.83 -5.03
N GLY A 289 -6.29 37.71 -5.83
CA GLY A 289 -6.01 39.14 -5.82
C GLY A 289 -4.51 39.42 -5.93
N ASP A 290 -3.98 40.24 -4.99
CA ASP A 290 -2.55 40.53 -4.86
C ASP A 290 -1.82 39.59 -3.89
N ALA A 291 -2.39 38.45 -3.53
CA ALA A 291 -1.81 37.52 -2.59
C ALA A 291 -0.51 36.91 -3.14
N LYS A 292 0.54 36.91 -2.32
CA LYS A 292 1.83 36.30 -2.67
C LYS A 292 1.72 34.78 -2.59
N ILE A 293 2.02 34.10 -3.70
CA ILE A 293 2.18 32.65 -3.71
C ILE A 293 3.49 32.31 -2.99
N LEU A 294 3.42 31.50 -1.95
CA LEU A 294 4.58 31.04 -1.18
C LEU A 294 5.14 29.72 -1.70
N CYS A 295 4.27 28.79 -2.07
CA CYS A 295 4.63 27.52 -2.70
C CYS A 295 3.48 27.02 -3.57
N GLU A 296 3.81 26.15 -4.50
CA GLU A 296 2.85 25.42 -5.34
C GLU A 296 3.07 23.93 -5.19
N GLY A 297 2.01 23.16 -5.26
CA GLY A 297 2.05 21.71 -5.18
C GLY A 297 0.91 21.09 -5.98
N ARG A 298 0.88 19.77 -6.06
CA ARG A 298 -0.24 19.02 -6.64
C ARG A 298 -1.32 18.84 -5.58
N SER A 299 -2.57 19.19 -5.92
CA SER A 299 -3.70 18.89 -5.05
C SER A 299 -3.98 17.39 -5.02
N ILE A 300 -4.23 16.84 -3.82
CA ILE A 300 -4.69 15.49 -3.61
C ILE A 300 -6.01 15.58 -2.85
N GLY A 301 -7.06 14.96 -3.41
CA GLY A 301 -8.41 15.11 -2.93
C GLY A 301 -9.06 16.44 -3.36
N GLN A 302 -10.28 16.70 -2.84
CA GLN A 302 -11.15 17.77 -3.30
C GLN A 302 -11.46 18.82 -2.24
N ARG A 303 -10.88 18.72 -1.05
CA ARG A 303 -11.13 19.66 0.04
C ARG A 303 -10.13 20.81 0.01
N ILE A 304 -10.61 22.01 0.34
CA ILE A 304 -9.79 23.20 0.52
C ILE A 304 -9.83 23.56 2.00
N GLY A 305 -8.66 23.72 2.61
CA GLY A 305 -8.53 24.21 3.97
C GLY A 305 -7.89 25.60 4.00
N ALA A 306 -8.35 26.44 4.92
CA ALA A 306 -7.73 27.72 5.22
C ALA A 306 -7.60 27.88 6.73
N GLY A 307 -6.41 28.27 7.19
CA GLY A 307 -6.17 28.40 8.61
C GLY A 307 -4.71 28.74 8.93
N LYS A 308 -4.38 28.70 10.22
CA LYS A 308 -3.01 28.93 10.68
C LYS A 308 -2.16 27.70 10.36
N VAL A 309 -1.01 27.93 9.71
CA VAL A 309 -0.07 26.85 9.39
C VAL A 309 0.58 26.31 10.64
N ARG A 310 0.56 24.98 10.78
CA ARG A 310 1.30 24.23 11.80
C ARG A 310 2.24 23.23 11.12
N ILE A 311 3.52 23.43 11.34
CA ILE A 311 4.55 22.51 10.85
C ILE A 311 4.76 21.45 11.93
N VAL A 312 4.59 20.18 11.55
CA VAL A 312 4.80 19.01 12.41
C VAL A 312 5.80 18.09 11.72
N SER A 313 6.94 17.88 12.34
CA SER A 313 8.02 17.06 11.81
C SER A 313 8.07 15.65 12.41
N ASN A 314 7.36 15.41 13.51
CA ASN A 314 7.29 14.12 14.19
C ASN A 314 6.01 14.01 15.04
N LEU A 315 5.61 12.78 15.37
CA LEU A 315 4.40 12.48 16.15
C LEU A 315 4.32 13.17 17.52
N ASN A 316 5.45 13.43 18.19
CA ASN A 316 5.46 14.09 19.49
C ASN A 316 5.03 15.57 19.42
N GLU A 317 4.88 16.12 18.24
CA GLU A 317 4.45 17.50 18.01
C GLU A 317 2.97 17.63 17.63
N MET A 318 2.23 16.52 17.57
CA MET A 318 0.82 16.50 17.18
C MET A 318 -0.07 17.36 18.09
N ASP A 319 0.24 17.44 19.38
CA ASP A 319 -0.48 18.28 20.34
C ASP A 319 -0.48 19.79 20.00
N LYS A 320 0.39 20.20 19.07
CA LYS A 320 0.45 21.59 18.59
C LYS A 320 -0.67 21.93 17.60
N VAL A 321 -1.30 20.92 16.99
CA VAL A 321 -2.35 21.08 15.97
C VAL A 321 -3.70 21.29 16.67
N GLN A 322 -4.43 22.31 16.23
CA GLN A 322 -5.75 22.66 16.77
C GLN A 322 -6.78 22.68 15.65
N ASP A 323 -8.05 22.56 16.02
CA ASP A 323 -9.14 22.69 15.07
C ASP A 323 -9.04 23.98 14.27
N GLY A 324 -9.14 23.86 12.94
CA GLY A 324 -9.01 24.98 12.01
C GLY A 324 -7.58 25.32 11.60
N ASP A 325 -6.56 24.61 12.11
CA ASP A 325 -5.19 24.77 11.62
C ASP A 325 -5.00 24.03 10.27
N VAL A 326 -4.00 24.45 9.50
CA VAL A 326 -3.50 23.77 8.30
C VAL A 326 -2.21 23.05 8.66
N LEU A 327 -2.27 21.71 8.67
CA LEU A 327 -1.11 20.86 8.92
C LEU A 327 -0.15 20.88 7.73
N VAL A 328 1.14 21.09 8.01
CA VAL A 328 2.25 20.90 7.07
C VAL A 328 3.22 19.89 7.66
N SER A 329 3.46 18.81 6.96
CA SER A 329 4.35 17.72 7.36
C SER A 329 5.10 17.21 6.13
N ASP A 330 6.27 16.61 6.37
CA ASP A 330 7.06 15.97 5.30
C ASP A 330 6.32 14.76 4.73
N MET A 331 5.65 14.01 5.59
CA MET A 331 4.80 12.87 5.23
C MET A 331 3.73 12.69 6.30
N THR A 332 2.55 12.23 5.91
CA THR A 332 1.50 11.77 6.82
C THR A 332 1.45 10.26 6.75
N ASP A 333 1.40 9.59 7.87
CA ASP A 333 1.14 8.16 7.99
C ASP A 333 -0.10 7.92 8.88
N PRO A 334 -0.60 6.67 8.94
CA PRO A 334 -1.78 6.34 9.74
C PRO A 334 -1.60 6.46 11.25
N ASP A 335 -0.36 6.51 11.74
CA ASP A 335 -0.04 6.69 13.16
C ASP A 335 -0.11 8.16 13.53
#